data_19c8f71a44b4e1a7723a339681afcfaa
#
_entry.id   19c8f71a44b4e1a7723a339681afcfaa
#
_cell.length_a   1.000
_cell.length_b   1.000
_cell.length_c   1.000
_cell.angle_alpha   90.00
_cell.angle_beta   90.00
_cell.angle_gamma   90.00
#
_symmetry.space_group_name_H-M   'P 1'
#
loop_
_entity.id
_entity.type
_entity.pdbx_description
1 polymer ?
#
loop_
_entity_poly.entity_id
_entity_poly.type
_entity_poly.pdbx_seq_one_letter_code
_entity_poly.pdbx_strand_id
1 'polypeptide(L)'
;KPPFGALLAMLINGVSLFLCPVPMPVLGVVAIAAAIAWVVLFGREGVADTNCALVISPLGLVGFAPLAPMIAGYCLPPRRALGAAIIQVVLMLTVGKNTGPELLFGSITSIPTWIMICGWIIATVLMSVLCVRETRILSILGAICAALILLIAQGIGLTILTGFPAGPSGTWAITTVLACVAMCVVGVLGSSVRHKGE
;
A
#
# COMPACT_ATOMS: atom_id res chain seq x y z
N LYS A 1 -8.82 5.83 -22.81
CA LYS A 1 -7.41 6.06 -22.38
C LYS A 1 -7.25 5.56 -20.96
N PRO A 2 -6.23 4.74 -20.64
CA PRO A 2 -6.10 4.05 -19.34
C PRO A 2 -6.15 4.97 -18.09
N PRO A 3 -5.52 6.15 -18.07
CA PRO A 3 -5.56 7.04 -16.90
C PRO A 3 -6.97 7.55 -16.57
N PHE A 4 -7.87 7.58 -17.53
CA PHE A 4 -9.23 8.07 -17.31
C PHE A 4 -10.08 7.08 -16.49
N GLY A 5 -9.91 5.77 -16.72
CA GLY A 5 -10.62 4.74 -15.95
C GLY A 5 -10.21 4.72 -14.47
N ALA A 6 -8.93 4.91 -14.21
CA ALA A 6 -8.42 4.97 -12.86
C ALA A 6 -8.85 6.25 -12.13
N LEU A 7 -8.83 7.40 -12.80
CA LEU A 7 -9.38 8.65 -12.26
C LEU A 7 -10.86 8.47 -11.90
N LEU A 8 -11.64 7.88 -12.82
CA LEU A 8 -13.05 7.63 -12.59
C LEU A 8 -13.29 6.71 -11.39
N ALA A 9 -12.52 5.65 -11.26
CA ALA A 9 -12.62 4.74 -10.12
C ALA A 9 -12.28 5.43 -8.79
N MET A 10 -11.25 6.27 -8.77
CA MET A 10 -10.90 7.07 -7.59
C MET A 10 -11.97 8.12 -7.24
N LEU A 11 -12.54 8.78 -8.25
CA LEU A 11 -13.62 9.73 -8.05
C LEU A 11 -14.86 9.04 -7.51
N ILE A 12 -15.23 7.87 -8.04
CA ILE A 12 -16.35 7.07 -7.53
C ILE A 12 -16.11 6.67 -6.07
N ASN A 13 -14.89 6.23 -5.72
CA ASN A 13 -14.54 5.93 -4.33
C ASN A 13 -14.63 7.18 -3.43
N GLY A 14 -14.13 8.32 -3.88
CA GLY A 14 -14.25 9.59 -3.15
C GLY A 14 -15.70 9.99 -2.92
N VAL A 15 -16.53 9.89 -3.95
CA VAL A 15 -17.98 10.20 -3.88
C VAL A 15 -18.71 9.20 -2.98
N SER A 16 -18.38 7.91 -3.03
CA SER A 16 -19.01 6.89 -2.17
C SER A 16 -18.82 7.17 -0.67
N LEU A 17 -17.73 7.82 -0.28
CA LEU A 17 -17.49 8.23 1.11
C LEU A 17 -18.43 9.34 1.61
N PHE A 18 -19.02 10.12 0.70
CA PHE A 18 -20.09 11.08 1.06
C PHE A 18 -21.46 10.41 1.21
N LEU A 19 -21.66 9.28 0.52
CA LEU A 19 -22.95 8.56 0.47
C LEU A 19 -23.01 7.42 1.49
N CYS A 20 -21.95 7.15 2.25
CA CYS A 20 -21.94 6.15 3.32
C CYS A 20 -22.92 6.51 4.45
N PRO A 21 -23.45 5.51 5.20
CA PRO A 21 -24.36 5.74 6.34
C PRO A 21 -23.77 6.64 7.42
N VAL A 22 -22.44 6.65 7.55
CA VAL A 22 -21.67 7.62 8.35
C VAL A 22 -20.84 8.45 7.38
N PRO A 23 -21.33 9.62 6.93
CA PRO A 23 -20.64 10.42 5.94
C PRO A 23 -19.30 10.92 6.47
N MET A 24 -18.25 10.70 5.69
CA MET A 24 -16.90 11.16 6.00
C MET A 24 -16.45 12.20 4.94
N PRO A 25 -17.03 13.41 4.93
CA PRO A 25 -16.83 14.39 3.87
C PRO A 25 -15.36 14.81 3.73
N VAL A 26 -14.65 14.98 4.85
CA VAL A 26 -13.23 15.35 4.84
C VAL A 26 -12.38 14.30 4.11
N LEU A 27 -12.64 13.03 4.38
CA LEU A 27 -11.92 11.92 3.73
C LEU A 27 -12.29 11.80 2.25
N GLY A 28 -13.55 12.04 1.89
CA GLY A 28 -14.00 12.09 0.50
C GLY A 28 -13.27 13.19 -0.29
N VAL A 29 -13.15 14.39 0.28
CA VAL A 29 -12.39 15.49 -0.33
C VAL A 29 -10.91 15.14 -0.48
N VAL A 30 -10.30 14.57 0.56
CA VAL A 30 -8.89 14.14 0.52
C VAL A 30 -8.67 13.06 -0.54
N ALA A 31 -9.57 12.08 -0.65
CA ALA A 31 -9.49 11.02 -1.67
C ALA A 31 -9.60 11.59 -3.10
N ILE A 32 -10.52 12.54 -3.33
CA ILE A 32 -10.68 13.23 -4.62
C ILE A 32 -9.44 14.07 -4.92
N ALA A 33 -8.92 14.83 -3.95
CA ALA A 33 -7.72 15.63 -4.12
C ALA A 33 -6.49 14.76 -4.43
N ALA A 34 -6.35 13.62 -3.74
CA ALA A 34 -5.30 12.63 -4.00
C ALA A 34 -5.41 12.04 -5.41
N ALA A 35 -6.64 11.75 -5.87
CA ALA A 35 -6.89 11.27 -7.23
C ALA A 35 -6.47 12.28 -8.30
N ILE A 36 -6.84 13.55 -8.12
CA ILE A 36 -6.47 14.64 -9.03
C ILE A 36 -4.95 14.82 -9.03
N ALA A 37 -4.33 14.91 -7.86
CA ALA A 37 -2.88 15.04 -7.72
C ALA A 37 -2.14 13.88 -8.41
N TRP A 38 -2.64 12.65 -8.23
CA TRP A 38 -2.07 11.48 -8.89
C TRP A 38 -2.11 11.58 -10.41
N VAL A 39 -3.24 11.93 -10.97
CA VAL A 39 -3.39 12.07 -12.43
C VAL A 39 -2.51 13.19 -12.99
N VAL A 40 -2.39 14.31 -12.26
CA VAL A 40 -1.54 15.43 -12.67
C VAL A 40 -0.06 15.07 -12.62
N LEU A 41 0.37 14.38 -11.56
CA LEU A 41 1.79 14.07 -11.33
C LEU A 41 2.26 12.86 -12.16
N PHE A 42 1.42 11.83 -12.30
CA PHE A 42 1.83 10.53 -12.83
C PHE A 42 0.96 10.02 -14.00
N GLY A 43 -0.18 10.61 -14.26
CA GLY A 43 -1.14 10.12 -15.27
C GLY A 43 -0.65 10.17 -16.72
N ARG A 44 0.49 10.82 -16.96
CA ARG A 44 1.12 10.89 -18.30
C ARG A 44 2.08 9.73 -18.58
N GLU A 45 2.49 8.98 -17.57
CA GLU A 45 3.68 8.12 -17.66
C GLU A 45 3.40 6.61 -17.74
N GLY A 46 2.19 6.14 -17.44
CA GLY A 46 1.86 4.71 -17.67
C GLY A 46 0.66 4.17 -16.91
N VAL A 47 0.13 3.05 -17.42
CA VAL A 47 -1.02 2.31 -16.84
C VAL A 47 -0.62 1.60 -15.55
N ALA A 48 0.64 1.11 -15.48
CA ALA A 48 1.15 0.37 -14.33
C ALA A 48 1.19 1.24 -13.07
N ASP A 49 1.64 2.50 -13.20
CA ASP A 49 1.76 3.44 -12.09
C ASP A 49 0.41 3.71 -11.43
N THR A 50 -0.63 3.85 -12.26
CA THR A 50 -1.99 4.12 -11.80
C THR A 50 -2.60 2.91 -11.10
N ASN A 51 -2.41 1.72 -11.65
CA ASN A 51 -2.94 0.49 -11.07
C ASN A 51 -2.27 0.14 -9.74
N CYS A 52 -0.97 0.37 -9.59
CA CYS A 52 -0.26 0.10 -8.33
C CYS A 52 -0.73 0.96 -7.16
N ALA A 53 -1.16 2.20 -7.41
CA ALA A 53 -1.72 3.05 -6.37
C ALA A 53 -3.15 2.64 -5.99
N LEU A 54 -3.95 2.19 -6.98
CA LEU A 54 -5.35 1.81 -6.80
C LEU A 54 -5.56 0.44 -6.16
N VAL A 55 -4.59 -0.46 -6.31
CA VAL A 55 -4.64 -1.84 -5.82
C VAL A 55 -4.95 -1.92 -4.32
N ILE A 56 -4.58 -0.88 -3.54
CA ILE A 56 -4.84 -0.87 -2.10
C ILE A 56 -6.33 -0.94 -1.75
N SER A 57 -7.20 -0.31 -2.53
CA SER A 57 -8.64 -0.26 -2.22
C SER A 57 -9.28 -1.67 -2.22
N PRO A 58 -9.17 -2.50 -3.27
CA PRO A 58 -9.69 -3.85 -3.24
C PRO A 58 -8.93 -4.76 -2.28
N LEU A 59 -7.60 -4.64 -2.17
CA LEU A 59 -6.80 -5.46 -1.26
C LEU A 59 -7.11 -5.15 0.21
N GLY A 60 -7.34 -3.89 0.56
CA GLY A 60 -7.75 -3.49 1.90
C GLY A 60 -9.10 -4.08 2.31
N LEU A 61 -10.07 -4.10 1.39
CA LEU A 61 -11.40 -4.68 1.63
C LEU A 61 -11.35 -6.20 1.85
N VAL A 62 -10.43 -6.91 1.19
CA VAL A 62 -10.27 -8.37 1.30
C VAL A 62 -9.31 -8.75 2.44
N GLY A 63 -8.73 -7.79 3.14
CA GLY A 63 -7.78 -8.05 4.24
C GLY A 63 -6.34 -8.29 3.79
N PHE A 64 -6.02 -8.16 2.50
CA PHE A 64 -4.67 -8.33 1.94
C PHE A 64 -3.91 -7.01 1.79
N ALA A 65 -4.18 -6.05 2.66
CA ALA A 65 -3.52 -4.73 2.65
C ALA A 65 -1.98 -4.81 2.57
N PRO A 66 -1.26 -5.70 3.29
CA PRO A 66 0.21 -5.78 3.23
C PRO A 66 0.79 -6.05 1.84
N LEU A 67 0.00 -6.59 0.92
CA LEU A 67 0.44 -6.87 -0.46
C LEU A 67 0.61 -5.57 -1.27
N ALA A 68 -0.16 -4.52 -0.97
CA ALA A 68 -0.17 -3.29 -1.76
C ALA A 68 1.18 -2.54 -1.78
N PRO A 69 1.88 -2.30 -0.65
CA PRO A 69 3.19 -1.65 -0.65
C PRO A 69 4.24 -2.50 -1.38
N MET A 70 4.13 -3.83 -1.31
CA MET A 70 5.05 -4.74 -2.00
C MET A 70 4.84 -4.70 -3.52
N ILE A 71 3.59 -4.69 -4.01
CA ILE A 71 3.28 -4.54 -5.44
C ILE A 71 3.81 -3.20 -5.96
N ALA A 72 3.52 -2.10 -5.26
CA ALA A 72 3.99 -0.78 -5.65
C ALA A 72 5.52 -0.71 -5.69
N GLY A 73 6.19 -1.27 -4.69
CA GLY A 73 7.65 -1.34 -4.64
C GLY A 73 8.25 -2.24 -5.74
N TYR A 74 7.58 -3.33 -6.11
CA TYR A 74 8.06 -4.22 -7.19
C TYR A 74 7.91 -3.60 -8.57
N CYS A 75 6.78 -2.94 -8.83
CA CYS A 75 6.42 -2.45 -10.17
C CYS A 75 6.99 -1.07 -10.49
N LEU A 76 7.29 -0.24 -9.47
CA LEU A 76 7.60 1.16 -9.67
C LEU A 76 9.04 1.51 -9.28
N PRO A 77 9.68 2.45 -9.99
CA PRO A 77 10.98 2.99 -9.58
C PRO A 77 10.83 3.78 -8.26
N PRO A 78 11.90 3.95 -7.46
CA PRO A 78 11.83 4.44 -6.07
C PRO A 78 11.07 5.76 -5.89
N ARG A 79 11.24 6.72 -6.81
CA ARG A 79 10.54 8.02 -6.75
C ARG A 79 9.02 7.87 -6.92
N ARG A 80 8.60 7.01 -7.84
CA ARG A 80 7.18 6.74 -8.10
C ARG A 80 6.57 5.82 -7.03
N ALA A 81 7.35 4.85 -6.55
CA ALA A 81 6.97 3.98 -5.45
C ALA A 81 6.67 4.80 -4.17
N LEU A 82 7.46 5.82 -3.88
CA LEU A 82 7.20 6.75 -2.78
C LEU A 82 5.85 7.49 -2.97
N GLY A 83 5.60 8.02 -4.16
CA GLY A 83 4.32 8.68 -4.48
C GLY A 83 3.13 7.73 -4.34
N ALA A 84 3.24 6.51 -4.86
CA ALA A 84 2.22 5.48 -4.72
C ALA A 84 1.99 5.10 -3.25
N ALA A 85 3.06 4.97 -2.45
CA ALA A 85 2.95 4.68 -1.02
C ALA A 85 2.19 5.78 -0.27
N ILE A 86 2.45 7.05 -0.56
CA ILE A 86 1.73 8.17 0.06
C ILE A 86 0.23 8.10 -0.26
N ILE A 87 -0.13 7.81 -1.51
CA ILE A 87 -1.53 7.68 -1.91
C ILE A 87 -2.17 6.45 -1.26
N GLN A 88 -1.47 5.32 -1.21
CA GLN A 88 -1.94 4.13 -0.52
C GLN A 88 -2.21 4.43 0.96
N VAL A 89 -1.32 5.16 1.64
CA VAL A 89 -1.52 5.59 3.04
C VAL A 89 -2.77 6.46 3.17
N VAL A 90 -2.96 7.45 2.29
CA VAL A 90 -4.17 8.29 2.31
C VAL A 90 -5.42 7.44 2.14
N LEU A 91 -5.43 6.51 1.19
CA LEU A 91 -6.55 5.59 0.98
C LEU A 91 -6.77 4.66 2.17
N MET A 92 -5.71 4.14 2.80
CA MET A 92 -5.81 3.31 4.01
C MET A 92 -6.37 4.06 5.20
N LEU A 93 -6.04 5.33 5.37
CA LEU A 93 -6.65 6.17 6.41
C LEU A 93 -8.17 6.31 6.22
N THR A 94 -8.66 6.21 4.97
CA THR A 94 -10.09 6.23 4.67
C THR A 94 -10.75 4.87 4.90
N VAL A 95 -10.09 3.79 4.52
CA VAL A 95 -10.59 2.41 4.63
C VAL A 95 -10.43 1.87 6.05
N GLY A 96 -9.34 2.19 6.73
CA GLY A 96 -8.98 1.66 8.04
C GLY A 96 -9.99 1.92 9.14
N LYS A 97 -10.79 2.99 9.02
CA LYS A 97 -11.91 3.23 9.93
C LYS A 97 -13.05 2.23 9.81
N ASN A 98 -13.16 1.56 8.66
CA ASN A 98 -14.23 0.60 8.36
C ASN A 98 -13.80 -0.86 8.49
N THR A 99 -12.49 -1.14 8.58
CA THR A 99 -11.94 -2.50 8.51
C THR A 99 -11.39 -3.04 9.84
N GLY A 100 -11.55 -2.29 10.93
CA GLY A 100 -11.23 -2.73 12.28
C GLY A 100 -9.95 -2.14 12.88
N PRO A 101 -9.81 -2.22 14.22
CA PRO A 101 -8.73 -1.61 14.98
C PRO A 101 -7.34 -2.22 14.70
N GLU A 102 -7.30 -3.39 14.10
CA GLU A 102 -6.06 -4.14 13.84
C GLU A 102 -5.13 -3.47 12.82
N LEU A 103 -5.67 -2.64 11.94
CA LEU A 103 -4.89 -1.95 10.91
C LEU A 103 -4.12 -0.73 11.40
N LEU A 104 -4.38 -0.27 12.62
CA LEU A 104 -3.74 0.89 13.25
C LEU A 104 -3.83 2.23 12.44
N PHE A 105 -4.60 2.26 11.37
CA PHE A 105 -4.84 3.47 10.55
C PHE A 105 -6.07 4.29 11.02
N GLY A 106 -6.50 4.10 12.27
CA GLY A 106 -7.77 4.65 12.75
C GLY A 106 -7.78 6.16 13.01
N SER A 107 -6.66 6.77 13.38
CA SER A 107 -6.58 8.18 13.72
C SER A 107 -5.22 8.78 13.39
N ILE A 108 -5.23 9.90 12.66
CA ILE A 108 -4.00 10.64 12.29
C ILE A 108 -3.27 11.20 13.55
N THR A 109 -4.00 11.37 14.67
CA THR A 109 -3.42 11.89 15.91
C THR A 109 -2.70 10.82 16.74
N SER A 110 -2.85 9.54 16.42
CA SER A 110 -2.25 8.46 17.18
C SER A 110 -0.82 8.12 16.72
N ILE A 111 0.08 7.93 17.68
CA ILE A 111 1.47 7.53 17.42
C ILE A 111 1.55 6.18 16.66
N PRO A 112 0.75 5.13 17.02
CA PRO A 112 0.73 3.88 16.27
C PRO A 112 0.44 4.05 14.78
N THR A 113 -0.46 4.96 14.40
CA THR A 113 -0.76 5.26 13.00
C THR A 113 0.48 5.78 12.26
N TRP A 114 1.24 6.68 12.87
CA TRP A 114 2.47 7.20 12.25
C TRP A 114 3.55 6.13 12.09
N ILE A 115 3.67 5.21 13.05
CA ILE A 115 4.60 4.08 12.94
C ILE A 115 4.22 3.19 11.76
N MET A 116 2.92 2.91 11.58
CA MET A 116 2.43 2.14 10.43
C MET A 116 2.64 2.87 9.11
N ILE A 117 2.42 4.18 9.06
CA ILE A 117 2.70 5.02 7.87
C ILE A 117 4.17 4.96 7.50
N CYS A 118 5.06 5.16 8.47
CA CYS A 118 6.50 5.06 8.24
C CYS A 118 6.90 3.66 7.78
N GLY A 119 6.42 2.61 8.44
CA GLY A 119 6.66 1.22 8.05
C GLY A 119 6.20 0.93 6.61
N TRP A 120 5.02 1.44 6.24
CA TRP A 120 4.46 1.29 4.89
C TRP A 120 5.35 1.95 3.82
N ILE A 121 5.74 3.19 4.04
CA ILE A 121 6.60 3.94 3.11
C ILE A 121 7.97 3.28 3.00
N ILE A 122 8.58 2.91 4.13
CA ILE A 122 9.90 2.26 4.15
C ILE A 122 9.85 0.91 3.43
N ALA A 123 8.83 0.09 3.69
CA ALA A 123 8.66 -1.20 3.03
C ALA A 123 8.54 -1.04 1.50
N THR A 124 7.73 -0.08 1.04
CA THR A 124 7.55 0.20 -0.38
C THR A 124 8.84 0.66 -1.05
N VAL A 125 9.52 1.63 -0.46
CA VAL A 125 10.74 2.21 -1.03
C VAL A 125 11.88 1.20 -1.02
N LEU A 126 12.05 0.45 0.07
CA LEU A 126 13.09 -0.57 0.18
C LEU A 126 12.88 -1.68 -0.86
N MET A 127 11.64 -2.16 -1.00
CA MET A 127 11.28 -3.13 -2.04
C MET A 127 11.64 -2.60 -3.43
N SER A 128 11.30 -1.33 -3.72
CA SER A 128 11.59 -0.70 -5.01
C SER A 128 13.10 -0.58 -5.28
N VAL A 129 13.88 -0.13 -4.29
CA VAL A 129 15.34 0.01 -4.43
C VAL A 129 16.01 -1.34 -4.69
N LEU A 130 15.57 -2.41 -4.04
CA LEU A 130 16.10 -3.74 -4.23
C LEU A 130 15.68 -4.34 -5.60
N CYS A 131 14.45 -4.07 -6.04
CA CYS A 131 13.94 -4.58 -7.31
C CYS A 131 14.49 -3.87 -8.55
N VAL A 132 14.99 -2.62 -8.42
CA VAL A 132 15.61 -1.87 -9.55
C VAL A 132 16.80 -2.63 -10.16
N ARG A 133 17.51 -3.43 -9.37
CA ARG A 133 18.67 -4.20 -9.84
C ARG A 133 18.33 -5.47 -10.62
N GLU A 134 17.06 -5.75 -10.85
CA GLU A 134 16.51 -6.83 -11.71
C GLU A 134 17.00 -8.27 -11.40
N THR A 135 17.65 -8.48 -10.26
CA THR A 135 18.09 -9.81 -9.87
C THR A 135 17.00 -10.52 -9.06
N ARG A 136 16.75 -11.80 -9.35
CA ARG A 136 15.76 -12.64 -8.65
C ARG A 136 15.98 -12.64 -7.14
N ILE A 137 17.24 -12.74 -6.73
CA ILE A 137 17.64 -12.80 -5.32
C ILE A 137 17.26 -11.49 -4.61
N LEU A 138 17.51 -10.34 -5.21
CA LEU A 138 17.18 -9.05 -4.62
C LEU A 138 15.68 -8.80 -4.56
N SER A 139 14.90 -9.30 -5.52
CA SER A 139 13.43 -9.23 -5.47
C SER A 139 12.86 -10.06 -4.31
N ILE A 140 13.37 -11.27 -4.09
CA ILE A 140 12.99 -12.13 -2.96
C ILE A 140 13.41 -11.47 -1.64
N LEU A 141 14.64 -10.98 -1.56
CA LEU A 141 15.14 -10.28 -0.37
C LEU A 141 14.30 -9.04 -0.06
N GLY A 142 13.93 -8.28 -1.10
CA GLY A 142 13.05 -7.13 -0.99
C GLY A 142 11.68 -7.47 -0.40
N ALA A 143 11.07 -8.56 -0.86
CA ALA A 143 9.78 -9.03 -0.34
C ALA A 143 9.89 -9.45 1.14
N ILE A 144 10.95 -10.17 1.51
CA ILE A 144 11.19 -10.58 2.90
C ILE A 144 11.42 -9.36 3.80
N CYS A 145 12.28 -8.43 3.38
CA CYS A 145 12.56 -7.21 4.16
C CYS A 145 11.30 -6.34 4.31
N ALA A 146 10.51 -6.17 3.24
CA ALA A 146 9.26 -5.42 3.30
C ALA A 146 8.27 -6.06 4.28
N ALA A 147 8.12 -7.40 4.24
CA ALA A 147 7.27 -8.14 5.17
C ALA A 147 7.71 -7.94 6.62
N LEU A 148 9.01 -8.07 6.91
CA LEU A 148 9.56 -7.88 8.25
C LEU A 148 9.30 -6.46 8.77
N ILE A 149 9.50 -5.43 7.93
CA ILE A 149 9.22 -4.04 8.30
C ILE A 149 7.76 -3.85 8.67
N LEU A 150 6.82 -4.40 7.88
CA LEU A 150 5.39 -4.29 8.16
C LEU A 150 4.99 -5.02 9.45
N LEU A 151 5.55 -6.21 9.71
CA LEU A 151 5.31 -6.95 10.95
C LEU A 151 5.86 -6.22 12.17
N ILE A 152 7.07 -5.69 12.08
CA ILE A 152 7.70 -4.92 13.16
C ILE A 152 6.91 -3.63 13.42
N ALA A 153 6.53 -2.89 12.38
CA ALA A 153 5.76 -1.66 12.52
C ALA A 153 4.42 -1.92 13.22
N GLN A 154 3.72 -2.99 12.88
CA GLN A 154 2.47 -3.34 13.55
C GLN A 154 2.71 -3.79 14.99
N GLY A 155 3.70 -4.63 15.26
CA GLY A 155 4.02 -5.08 16.62
C GLY A 155 4.37 -3.91 17.53
N ILE A 156 5.19 -2.95 17.07
CA ILE A 156 5.51 -1.74 17.82
C ILE A 156 4.24 -0.88 18.02
N GLY A 157 3.45 -0.70 16.96
CA GLY A 157 2.20 0.07 17.04
C GLY A 157 1.22 -0.51 18.07
N LEU A 158 1.04 -1.84 18.09
CA LEU A 158 0.18 -2.53 19.06
C LEU A 158 0.76 -2.45 20.47
N THR A 159 2.06 -2.58 20.64
CA THR A 159 2.73 -2.42 21.94
C THR A 159 2.46 -1.04 22.54
N ILE A 160 2.54 0.02 21.73
CA ILE A 160 2.24 1.39 22.18
C ILE A 160 0.76 1.57 22.47
N LEU A 161 -0.12 0.97 21.66
CA LEU A 161 -1.56 1.07 21.84
C LEU A 161 -2.04 0.36 23.12
N THR A 162 -1.49 -0.81 23.40
CA THR A 162 -1.92 -1.67 24.54
C THR A 162 -1.17 -1.39 25.82
N GLY A 163 0.00 -0.75 25.75
CA GLY A 163 0.91 -0.56 26.88
C GLY A 163 1.66 -1.82 27.33
N PHE A 164 1.47 -2.95 26.65
CA PHE A 164 2.15 -4.22 26.93
C PHE A 164 2.90 -4.71 25.69
N PRO A 165 4.01 -5.49 25.86
CA PRO A 165 4.70 -6.10 24.74
C PRO A 165 3.72 -6.97 23.91
N ALA A 166 3.36 -6.50 22.74
CA ALA A 166 2.45 -7.18 21.84
C ALA A 166 3.17 -7.53 20.53
N GLY A 167 2.94 -8.76 20.05
CA GLY A 167 3.32 -9.14 18.70
C GLY A 167 2.33 -8.57 17.65
N PRO A 168 2.63 -8.74 16.35
CA PRO A 168 1.66 -8.42 15.32
C PRO A 168 0.38 -9.26 15.50
N SER A 169 -0.78 -8.72 15.12
CA SER A 169 -2.04 -9.49 15.18
C SER A 169 -1.97 -10.71 14.27
N GLY A 170 -2.65 -11.79 14.66
CA GLY A 170 -2.58 -13.05 13.92
C GLY A 170 -3.04 -12.91 12.46
N THR A 171 -4.11 -12.17 12.21
CA THR A 171 -4.63 -11.90 10.85
C THR A 171 -3.63 -11.12 10.02
N TRP A 172 -3.03 -10.07 10.58
CA TRP A 172 -2.02 -9.29 9.88
C TRP A 172 -0.75 -10.09 9.60
N ALA A 173 -0.31 -10.90 10.57
CA ALA A 173 0.88 -11.74 10.38
C ALA A 173 0.66 -12.75 9.25
N ILE A 174 -0.49 -13.44 9.23
CA ILE A 174 -0.83 -14.41 8.18
C ILE A 174 -0.90 -13.71 6.81
N THR A 175 -1.61 -12.61 6.70
CA THR A 175 -1.74 -11.90 5.42
C THR A 175 -0.43 -11.31 4.93
N THR A 176 0.44 -10.83 5.84
CA THR A 176 1.78 -10.34 5.48
C THR A 176 2.69 -11.47 5.00
N VAL A 177 2.65 -12.63 5.64
CA VAL A 177 3.40 -13.82 5.20
C VAL A 177 2.90 -14.30 3.84
N LEU A 178 1.58 -14.39 3.65
CA LEU A 178 1.01 -14.76 2.35
C LEU A 178 1.38 -13.76 1.25
N ALA A 179 1.35 -12.46 1.56
CA ALA A 179 1.81 -11.41 0.63
C ALA A 179 3.29 -11.57 0.28
N CYS A 180 4.14 -11.87 1.26
CA CYS A 180 5.56 -12.14 1.04
C CYS A 180 5.76 -13.34 0.12
N VAL A 181 5.08 -14.47 0.38
CA VAL A 181 5.16 -15.67 -0.47
C VAL A 181 4.71 -15.36 -1.90
N ALA A 182 3.58 -14.67 -2.06
CA ALA A 182 3.09 -14.27 -3.38
C ALA A 182 4.11 -13.42 -4.13
N MET A 183 4.73 -12.45 -3.46
CA MET A 183 5.75 -11.60 -4.09
C MET A 183 7.06 -12.33 -4.37
N CYS A 184 7.44 -13.32 -3.56
CA CYS A 184 8.57 -14.20 -3.88
C CYS A 184 8.31 -14.99 -5.15
N VAL A 185 7.10 -15.56 -5.30
CA VAL A 185 6.70 -16.28 -6.52
C VAL A 185 6.71 -15.33 -7.74
N VAL A 186 6.15 -14.14 -7.60
CA VAL A 186 6.18 -13.12 -8.66
C VAL A 186 7.63 -12.71 -8.99
N GLY A 187 8.49 -12.55 -8.00
CA GLY A 187 9.92 -12.23 -8.19
C GLY A 187 10.68 -13.30 -8.97
N VAL A 188 10.34 -14.58 -8.73
CA VAL A 188 10.93 -15.71 -9.49
C VAL A 188 10.41 -15.77 -10.92
N LEU A 189 9.10 -15.60 -11.11
CA LEU A 189 8.45 -15.71 -12.43
C LEU A 189 8.61 -14.43 -13.27
N GLY A 190 8.54 -13.28 -12.64
CA GLY A 190 8.49 -11.97 -13.29
C GLY A 190 9.80 -11.54 -13.97
N SER A 191 10.94 -12.10 -13.55
CA SER A 191 12.21 -11.85 -14.21
C SER A 191 12.25 -12.33 -15.69
N SER A 192 11.36 -13.28 -16.06
CA SER A 192 11.25 -13.75 -17.44
C SER A 192 10.38 -12.84 -18.34
N VAL A 193 9.54 -12.00 -17.75
CA VAL A 193 8.60 -11.13 -18.46
C VAL A 193 9.20 -9.75 -18.72
N ARG A 194 10.02 -9.23 -17.78
CA ARG A 194 10.71 -7.95 -17.95
C ARG A 194 11.73 -7.94 -19.08
N HIS A 195 12.44 -9.05 -19.31
CA HIS A 195 13.41 -9.19 -20.41
C HIS A 195 12.80 -9.31 -21.82
N LYS A 196 11.47 -9.42 -21.94
CA LYS A 196 10.79 -9.51 -23.24
C LYS A 196 10.18 -8.20 -23.73
N GLY A 197 10.37 -7.13 -23.01
CA GLY A 197 9.78 -5.80 -23.29
C GLY A 197 10.77 -4.74 -23.79
N GLU A 198 12.06 -5.12 -24.05
CA GLU A 198 13.05 -4.25 -24.71
C GLU A 198 13.23 -4.66 -26.20
#